data_9bb622b3c0a64c4cc6d042f14049697c
#
_entry.id   9bb622b3c0a64c4cc6d042f14049697c
#
_cell.length_a   1.000
_cell.length_b   1.000
_cell.length_c   1.000
_cell.angle_alpha   90.00
_cell.angle_beta   90.00
_cell.angle_gamma   90.00
#
_symmetry.space_group_name_H-M   'P 1'
#
loop_
_entity.id
_entity.type
_entity.pdbx_description
1 polymer ?
#
loop_
_entity_poly.entity_id
_entity_poly.type
_entity_poly.pdbx_seq_one_letter_code
_entity_poly.pdbx_strand_id
1 'polypeptide(L)'
;MSDFNIDAFMAHRFGGHAGALGIVYHGRGDGWVELALPYTDALVGDPTSGVLASGPIIALMDMATSIAVWVKRDRFAPQATLDLRIDYLRPAVPGRMVIGRGECLRLTRSIAFVRGIAYDETPDDPLAHVAGTFMLMDAMA
;
A
#
# COMPACT_ATOMS: atom_id res chain seq x y z
N MET A 1 27.73 -1.93 -2.40
CA MET A 1 26.71 -1.88 -3.46
C MET A 1 25.44 -2.49 -2.86
N SER A 2 24.36 -1.77 -2.88
CA SER A 2 23.08 -2.26 -2.33
C SER A 2 22.55 -3.35 -3.26
N ASP A 3 22.25 -4.53 -2.71
CA ASP A 3 21.55 -5.60 -3.45
C ASP A 3 20.05 -5.32 -3.59
N PHE A 4 19.66 -4.06 -3.33
CA PHE A 4 18.28 -3.64 -3.46
C PHE A 4 17.85 -3.64 -4.92
N ASN A 5 16.90 -4.51 -5.21
CA ASN A 5 16.27 -4.56 -6.51
C ASN A 5 14.77 -4.72 -6.30
N ILE A 6 14.09 -3.57 -6.27
CA ILE A 6 12.65 -3.55 -6.03
C ILE A 6 11.88 -4.26 -7.14
N ASP A 7 12.31 -4.15 -8.39
CA ASP A 7 11.62 -4.79 -9.50
C ASP A 7 11.72 -6.31 -9.41
N ALA A 8 12.89 -6.84 -9.03
CA ALA A 8 13.08 -8.27 -8.81
C ALA A 8 12.21 -8.75 -7.62
N PHE A 9 12.16 -7.99 -6.53
CA PHE A 9 11.30 -8.28 -5.39
C PHE A 9 9.82 -8.29 -5.79
N MET A 10 9.40 -7.29 -6.55
CA MET A 10 8.01 -7.14 -6.99
C MET A 10 7.59 -8.14 -8.08
N ALA A 11 8.55 -8.78 -8.75
CA ALA A 11 8.27 -9.85 -9.71
C ALA A 11 7.74 -11.13 -9.03
N HIS A 12 7.98 -11.29 -7.73
CA HIS A 12 7.49 -12.41 -6.95
C HIS A 12 6.12 -12.12 -6.37
N ARG A 13 5.32 -13.19 -6.21
CA ARG A 13 4.03 -13.06 -5.50
C ARG A 13 4.29 -12.82 -4.01
N PHE A 14 3.47 -11.96 -3.42
CA PHE A 14 3.50 -11.76 -1.99
C PHE A 14 3.01 -13.02 -1.26
N GLY A 15 3.71 -13.37 -0.18
CA GLY A 15 3.29 -14.41 0.74
C GLY A 15 2.45 -13.85 1.88
N GLY A 16 2.09 -14.73 2.82
CA GLY A 16 1.41 -14.36 4.05
C GLY A 16 0.05 -13.67 3.82
N HIS A 17 -0.23 -12.68 4.66
CA HIS A 17 -1.51 -11.96 4.65
C HIS A 17 -1.78 -11.25 3.31
N ALA A 18 -0.79 -10.55 2.78
CA ALA A 18 -0.94 -9.86 1.50
C ALA A 18 -1.27 -10.83 0.36
N GLY A 19 -0.58 -11.99 0.31
CA GLY A 19 -0.87 -13.03 -0.66
C GLY A 19 -2.25 -13.64 -0.48
N ALA A 20 -2.70 -13.84 0.76
CA ALA A 20 -4.04 -14.35 1.06
C ALA A 20 -5.14 -13.39 0.60
N LEU A 21 -4.90 -12.07 0.63
CA LEU A 21 -5.82 -11.06 0.12
C LEU A 21 -5.77 -10.92 -1.42
N GLY A 22 -4.79 -11.54 -2.06
CA GLY A 22 -4.60 -11.43 -3.50
C GLY A 22 -3.89 -10.15 -3.94
N ILE A 23 -3.26 -9.42 -3.02
CA ILE A 23 -2.53 -8.19 -3.34
C ILE A 23 -1.35 -8.52 -4.26
N VAL A 24 -1.22 -7.76 -5.34
CA VAL A 24 -0.16 -7.91 -6.33
C VAL A 24 0.48 -6.56 -6.66
N TYR A 25 1.69 -6.61 -7.20
CA TYR A 25 2.34 -5.43 -7.73
C TYR A 25 1.60 -4.91 -8.96
N HIS A 26 1.43 -3.60 -9.06
CA HIS A 26 0.77 -2.95 -10.20
C HIS A 26 1.73 -2.10 -11.02
N GLY A 27 2.55 -1.31 -10.38
CA GLY A 27 3.51 -0.46 -11.07
C GLY A 27 4.24 0.49 -10.12
N ARG A 28 5.10 1.30 -10.68
CA ARG A 28 5.77 2.38 -9.96
C ARG A 28 6.17 3.50 -10.90
N GLY A 29 6.40 4.66 -10.33
CA GLY A 29 6.93 5.82 -11.02
C GLY A 29 7.98 6.52 -10.16
N ASP A 30 8.24 7.78 -10.46
CA ASP A 30 9.17 8.57 -9.70
C ASP A 30 8.56 8.94 -8.33
N GLY A 31 9.10 8.32 -7.28
CA GLY A 31 8.70 8.58 -5.90
C GLY A 31 7.41 7.90 -5.44
N TRP A 32 6.82 7.01 -6.23
CA TRP A 32 5.62 6.28 -5.81
C TRP A 32 5.64 4.82 -6.27
N VAL A 33 4.87 4.00 -5.59
CA VAL A 33 4.64 2.59 -5.92
C VAL A 33 3.14 2.30 -5.87
N GLU A 34 2.68 1.42 -6.75
CA GLU A 34 1.29 0.97 -6.78
C GLU A 34 1.18 -0.54 -6.60
N LEU A 35 0.26 -0.94 -5.73
CA LEU A 35 -0.19 -2.31 -5.57
C LEU A 35 -1.66 -2.40 -5.95
N ALA A 36 -2.10 -3.60 -6.35
CA ALA A 36 -3.48 -3.85 -6.72
C ALA A 36 -4.11 -4.89 -5.80
N LEU A 37 -5.35 -4.63 -5.41
CA LEU A 37 -6.23 -5.55 -4.70
C LEU A 37 -7.32 -5.99 -5.68
N PRO A 38 -7.23 -7.21 -6.26
CA PRO A 38 -8.29 -7.71 -7.15
C PRO A 38 -9.60 -7.87 -6.40
N TYR A 39 -10.70 -7.60 -7.08
CA TYR A 39 -12.03 -7.83 -6.53
C TYR A 39 -12.31 -9.33 -6.43
N THR A 40 -12.70 -9.78 -5.25
CA THR A 40 -13.22 -11.15 -5.03
C THR A 40 -14.38 -11.10 -4.06
N ASP A 41 -15.31 -12.05 -4.18
CA ASP A 41 -16.47 -12.13 -3.29
C ASP A 41 -16.08 -12.32 -1.82
N ALA A 42 -14.94 -12.98 -1.57
CA ALA A 42 -14.44 -13.20 -0.21
C ALA A 42 -14.06 -11.90 0.51
N LEU A 43 -13.81 -10.81 -0.23
CA LEU A 43 -13.41 -9.51 0.32
C LEU A 43 -14.58 -8.51 0.42
N VAL A 44 -15.78 -8.91 0.01
CA VAL A 44 -16.98 -8.09 0.07
C VAL A 44 -17.41 -7.90 1.52
N GLY A 45 -17.64 -6.66 1.91
CA GLY A 45 -18.14 -6.32 3.26
C GLY A 45 -19.65 -6.27 3.35
N ASP A 46 -20.30 -5.86 2.27
CA ASP A 46 -21.76 -5.79 2.17
C ASP A 46 -22.26 -6.67 1.01
N PRO A 47 -22.78 -7.87 1.30
CA PRO A 47 -23.27 -8.78 0.24
C PRO A 47 -24.40 -8.21 -0.61
N THR A 48 -25.17 -7.26 -0.07
CA THR A 48 -26.29 -6.64 -0.79
C THR A 48 -25.81 -5.73 -1.90
N SER A 49 -24.81 -4.88 -1.62
CA SER A 49 -24.25 -3.93 -2.60
C SER A 49 -23.05 -4.47 -3.37
N GLY A 50 -22.35 -5.46 -2.82
CA GLY A 50 -21.10 -5.98 -3.37
C GLY A 50 -19.89 -5.08 -3.07
N VAL A 51 -20.02 -4.09 -2.20
CA VAL A 51 -18.94 -3.18 -1.82
C VAL A 51 -17.88 -3.93 -1.02
N LEU A 52 -16.61 -3.74 -1.36
CA LEU A 52 -15.48 -4.31 -0.62
C LEU A 52 -15.46 -3.84 0.83
N ALA A 53 -15.06 -4.73 1.73
CA ALA A 53 -14.77 -4.38 3.11
C ALA A 53 -13.60 -3.39 3.19
N SER A 54 -13.56 -2.58 4.23
CA SER A 54 -12.46 -1.64 4.46
C SER A 54 -11.14 -2.33 4.86
N GLY A 55 -11.21 -3.46 5.56
CA GLY A 55 -10.01 -4.18 6.02
C GLY A 55 -8.98 -4.47 4.94
N PRO A 56 -9.36 -5.09 3.82
CA PRO A 56 -8.43 -5.34 2.70
C PRO A 56 -7.84 -4.07 2.09
N ILE A 57 -8.60 -2.99 2.03
CA ILE A 57 -8.12 -1.68 1.53
C ILE A 57 -7.11 -1.08 2.50
N ILE A 58 -7.33 -1.21 3.80
CA ILE A 58 -6.36 -0.80 4.83
C ILE A 58 -5.06 -1.58 4.68
N ALA A 59 -5.14 -2.91 4.53
CA ALA A 59 -3.97 -3.75 4.33
C ALA A 59 -3.21 -3.38 3.04
N LEU A 60 -3.93 -3.10 1.95
CA LEU A 60 -3.35 -2.63 0.69
C LEU A 60 -2.55 -1.35 0.89
N MET A 61 -3.12 -0.37 1.59
CA MET A 61 -2.49 0.92 1.80
C MET A 61 -1.32 0.87 2.78
N ASP A 62 -1.42 0.06 3.83
CA ASP A 62 -0.31 -0.19 4.74
C ASP A 62 0.89 -0.76 3.98
N MET A 63 0.65 -1.73 3.13
CA MET A 63 1.71 -2.37 2.35
C MET A 63 2.27 -1.44 1.27
N ALA A 64 1.44 -0.72 0.53
CA ALA A 64 1.89 0.20 -0.52
C ALA A 64 2.77 1.33 0.06
N THR A 65 2.36 1.93 1.16
CA THR A 65 3.14 2.98 1.82
C THR A 65 4.42 2.44 2.45
N SER A 66 4.39 1.22 2.99
CA SER A 66 5.58 0.53 3.51
C SER A 66 6.63 0.30 2.41
N ILE A 67 6.22 -0.22 1.27
CA ILE A 67 7.13 -0.46 0.14
C ILE A 67 7.69 0.86 -0.40
N ALA A 68 6.89 1.93 -0.41
CA ALA A 68 7.35 3.26 -0.80
C ALA A 68 8.52 3.75 0.08
N VAL A 69 8.56 3.37 1.34
CA VAL A 69 9.70 3.68 2.23
C VAL A 69 10.96 2.96 1.78
N TRP A 70 10.89 1.68 1.45
CA TRP A 70 12.03 0.93 0.91
C TRP A 70 12.53 1.56 -0.40
N VAL A 71 11.64 1.93 -1.30
CA VAL A 71 11.98 2.59 -2.56
C VAL A 71 12.72 3.91 -2.28
N LYS A 72 12.22 4.71 -1.35
CA LYS A 72 12.85 5.99 -0.99
C LYS A 72 14.22 5.81 -0.33
N ARG A 73 14.39 4.75 0.46
CA ARG A 73 15.65 4.42 1.13
C ARG A 73 16.65 3.71 0.23
N ASP A 74 16.21 3.21 -0.91
CA ASP A 74 16.98 2.36 -1.82
C ASP A 74 17.58 1.14 -1.09
N ARG A 75 16.79 0.52 -0.21
CA ARG A 75 17.21 -0.67 0.54
C ARG A 75 16.04 -1.37 1.20
N PHE A 76 16.16 -2.70 1.36
CA PHE A 76 15.31 -3.46 2.25
C PHE A 76 15.82 -3.34 3.67
N ALA A 77 14.95 -2.94 4.59
CA ALA A 77 15.28 -2.82 6.00
C ALA A 77 14.03 -3.01 6.86
N PRO A 78 14.18 -3.53 8.08
CA PRO A 78 13.06 -3.68 8.99
C PRO A 78 12.41 -2.34 9.29
N GLN A 79 11.09 -2.32 9.28
CA GLN A 79 10.29 -1.15 9.63
C GLN A 79 8.94 -1.60 10.18
N ALA A 80 8.32 -0.74 10.96
CA ALA A 80 7.02 -1.01 11.56
C ALA A 80 6.10 0.20 11.43
N THR A 81 4.84 -0.05 11.11
CA THR A 81 3.79 0.98 11.06
C THR A 81 3.57 1.53 12.48
N LEU A 82 3.72 2.84 12.65
CA LEU A 82 3.38 3.52 13.90
C LEU A 82 1.95 4.06 13.86
N ASP A 83 1.60 4.68 12.74
CA ASP A 83 0.31 5.30 12.52
C ASP A 83 -0.08 5.21 11.07
N LEU A 84 -1.33 4.91 10.80
CA LEU A 84 -1.90 4.89 9.46
C LEU A 84 -3.34 5.40 9.54
N ARG A 85 -3.54 6.63 9.10
CA ARG A 85 -4.86 7.23 9.02
C ARG A 85 -5.41 7.08 7.62
N ILE A 86 -6.65 6.63 7.52
CA ILE A 86 -7.37 6.48 6.26
C ILE A 86 -8.65 7.31 6.32
N ASP A 87 -8.81 8.22 5.36
CA ASP A 87 -10.02 9.00 5.17
C ASP A 87 -10.74 8.46 3.92
N TYR A 88 -11.89 7.83 4.11
CA TYR A 88 -12.70 7.34 3.00
C TYR A 88 -13.53 8.49 2.42
N LEU A 89 -13.42 8.68 1.12
CA LEU A 89 -14.13 9.73 0.37
C LEU A 89 -15.41 9.20 -0.27
N ARG A 90 -15.39 7.94 -0.67
CA ARG A 90 -16.50 7.22 -1.28
C ARG A 90 -16.28 5.71 -1.20
N PRO A 91 -17.32 4.88 -1.37
CA PRO A 91 -17.14 3.43 -1.47
C PRO A 91 -16.44 3.06 -2.77
N ALA A 92 -15.72 1.92 -2.74
CA ALA A 92 -15.18 1.30 -3.96
C ALA A 92 -16.33 0.79 -4.83
N VAL A 93 -16.16 0.88 -6.14
CA VAL A 93 -17.17 0.37 -7.08
C VAL A 93 -17.12 -1.16 -7.12
N PRO A 94 -18.25 -1.86 -6.90
CA PRO A 94 -18.28 -3.32 -6.97
C PRO A 94 -17.76 -3.86 -8.30
N GLY A 95 -16.99 -4.94 -8.23
CA GLY A 95 -16.42 -5.59 -9.39
C GLY A 95 -15.08 -5.03 -9.87
N ARG A 96 -14.67 -3.87 -9.39
CA ARG A 96 -13.39 -3.23 -9.78
C ARG A 96 -12.28 -3.57 -8.80
N MET A 97 -11.06 -3.77 -9.31
CA MET A 97 -9.90 -3.82 -8.45
C MET A 97 -9.61 -2.44 -7.85
N VAL A 98 -9.03 -2.44 -6.68
CA VAL A 98 -8.58 -1.22 -6.02
C VAL A 98 -7.06 -1.11 -6.15
N ILE A 99 -6.59 0.04 -6.60
CA ILE A 99 -5.17 0.36 -6.69
C ILE A 99 -4.79 1.20 -5.47
N GLY A 100 -3.74 0.80 -4.78
CA GLY A 100 -3.15 1.58 -3.69
C GLY A 100 -1.83 2.17 -4.14
N ARG A 101 -1.76 3.50 -4.20
CA ARG A 101 -0.54 4.24 -4.49
C ARG A 101 0.04 4.78 -3.19
N GLY A 102 1.29 4.43 -2.90
CA GLY A 102 2.03 4.95 -1.75
C GLY A 102 3.23 5.76 -2.17
N GLU A 103 3.56 6.78 -1.38
CA GLU A 103 4.79 7.55 -1.53
C GLU A 103 5.37 7.92 -0.17
N CYS A 104 6.69 7.98 -0.09
CA CYS A 104 7.39 8.44 1.09
C CYS A 104 7.76 9.91 0.91
N LEU A 105 7.19 10.77 1.76
CA LEU A 105 7.37 12.22 1.69
C LEU A 105 8.68 12.67 2.30
N ARG A 106 9.06 12.04 3.41
CA ARG A 106 10.22 12.47 4.19
C ARG A 106 10.79 11.30 4.99
N LEU A 107 12.10 11.23 5.05
CA LEU A 107 12.85 10.36 5.93
C LEU A 107 13.57 11.18 6.98
N THR A 108 13.48 10.74 8.23
CA THR A 108 14.37 11.19 9.31
C THR A 108 15.28 10.03 9.70
N ARG A 109 16.06 10.19 10.75
CA ARG A 109 16.92 9.11 11.26
C ARG A 109 16.14 7.85 11.65
N SER A 110 14.96 8.01 12.23
CA SER A 110 14.18 6.91 12.80
C SER A 110 12.74 6.81 12.29
N ILE A 111 12.24 7.80 11.58
CA ILE A 111 10.85 7.88 11.14
C ILE A 111 10.77 8.16 9.64
N ALA A 112 9.87 7.46 8.96
CA ALA A 112 9.43 7.77 7.61
C ALA A 112 8.01 8.33 7.64
N PHE A 113 7.77 9.41 6.92
CA PHE A 113 6.46 10.02 6.74
C PHE A 113 5.94 9.64 5.36
N VAL A 114 4.75 9.07 5.32
CA VAL A 114 4.15 8.56 4.08
C VAL A 114 2.78 9.15 3.84
N ARG A 115 2.37 9.12 2.58
CA ARG A 115 1.00 9.38 2.15
C ARG A 115 0.63 8.43 1.01
N GLY A 116 -0.66 8.35 0.73
CA GLY A 116 -1.13 7.56 -0.40
C GLY A 116 -2.58 7.85 -0.74
N ILE A 117 -3.00 7.25 -1.84
CA ILE A 117 -4.39 7.23 -2.29
C ILE A 117 -4.77 5.82 -2.68
N ALA A 118 -6.04 5.48 -2.48
CA ALA A 118 -6.65 4.30 -3.09
C ALA A 118 -7.65 4.76 -4.15
N TYR A 119 -7.66 4.11 -5.30
CA TYR A 119 -8.59 4.42 -6.39
C TYR A 119 -8.95 3.15 -7.16
N ASP A 120 -10.07 3.18 -7.89
CA ASP A 120 -10.57 2.04 -8.64
C ASP A 120 -10.72 2.30 -10.15
N GLU A 121 -10.54 3.53 -10.60
CA GLU A 121 -10.59 3.90 -12.01
C GLU A 121 -9.44 4.86 -12.37
N THR A 122 -9.37 5.98 -11.69
CA THR A 122 -8.34 6.99 -11.92
C THR A 122 -7.82 7.57 -10.61
N PRO A 123 -6.51 7.88 -10.51
CA PRO A 123 -5.96 8.54 -9.33
C PRO A 123 -6.52 9.95 -9.10
N ASP A 124 -7.17 10.55 -10.11
CA ASP A 124 -7.81 11.87 -9.98
C ASP A 124 -9.13 11.81 -9.20
N ASP A 125 -9.72 10.62 -9.05
CA ASP A 125 -10.94 10.39 -8.28
C ASP A 125 -10.71 9.29 -7.24
N PRO A 126 -9.94 9.57 -6.18
CA PRO A 126 -9.62 8.56 -5.17
C PRO A 126 -10.84 8.21 -4.31
N LEU A 127 -10.89 6.96 -3.87
CA LEU A 127 -11.89 6.50 -2.90
C LEU A 127 -11.42 6.69 -1.46
N ALA A 128 -10.10 6.84 -1.25
CA ALA A 128 -9.53 7.09 0.07
C ALA A 128 -8.21 7.85 -0.03
N HIS A 129 -7.93 8.64 1.00
CA HIS A 129 -6.64 9.27 1.26
C HIS A 129 -5.99 8.63 2.47
N VAL A 130 -4.67 8.50 2.44
CA VAL A 130 -3.89 7.89 3.51
C VAL A 130 -2.73 8.79 3.90
N ALA A 131 -2.49 8.88 5.19
CA ALA A 131 -1.30 9.50 5.77
C ALA A 131 -0.81 8.63 6.93
N GLY A 132 0.50 8.50 7.08
CA GLY A 132 1.04 7.67 8.15
C GLY A 132 2.52 7.85 8.41
N THR A 133 3.00 7.10 9.38
CA THR A 133 4.40 7.08 9.79
C THR A 133 4.86 5.65 10.04
N PHE A 134 6.12 5.41 9.71
CA PHE A 134 6.80 4.13 9.97
C PHE A 134 8.03 4.39 10.85
N MET A 135 8.24 3.49 11.80
CA MET A 135 9.50 3.43 12.54
C MET A 135 10.53 2.67 11.69
N LEU A 136 11.71 3.24 11.56
CA LEU A 136 12.85 2.60 10.90
C LEU A 136 13.62 1.81 11.97
N MET A 137 13.42 0.50 12.01
CA MET A 137 13.89 -0.34 13.12
C MET A 137 15.40 -0.55 13.12
N ASP A 138 16.05 -0.45 11.97
CA ASP A 138 17.51 -0.53 11.86
C ASP A 138 18.22 0.66 12.51
N ALA A 139 17.54 1.80 12.70
CA ALA A 139 18.08 2.95 13.43
C ALA A 139 18.14 2.74 14.94
N MET A 140 17.53 1.66 15.45
CA MET A 140 17.49 1.29 16.88
C MET A 140 18.59 0.34 17.27
N ALA A 141 19.37 -0.13 16.32
CA ALA A 141 20.48 -1.07 16.56
C ALA A 141 21.74 -0.37 17.07
#